data_c344de31d3f6fabf52ff22d52f947524
#
_entry.id   c344de31d3f6fabf52ff22d52f947524
#
_cell.length_a   1.000
_cell.length_b   1.000
_cell.length_c   1.000
_cell.angle_alpha   90.00
_cell.angle_beta   90.00
_cell.angle_gamma   90.00
#
_symmetry.space_group_name_H-M   'P 1'
#
loop_
_entity.id
_entity.type
_entity.pdbx_description
1 polymer ?
#
loop_
_entity_poly.entity_id
_entity_poly.type
_entity_poly.pdbx_seq_one_letter_code
_entity_poly.pdbx_strand_id
1 'polypeptide(L)'
;MKRWLGNAETVLGNHSDRLNAINIFPVADGDTGTNLYLTVRAASQALHSPAMSPDPAFAARSAGIAGQQDVGAILASAGQAAMEQARGNSGTLFAVFLCAAAEPLAGHTRLSSPLLAAALNRAQIRAWSALSDPVPGTMLSVMEAAARAAAEVDAEQNGDDSNHVLGLALDAAVEAALEAVVRTEDQLAALHEAHVVDAGGVGMLLILDCLRSAVLGEELQGDMLDGLHGYNVQDPHIHTDMPDDDGVEVMCTISLSPLDAATLRQRLDEMGESVIMSQVGGTIDADGKYRWRVHVHVPAPEPAVALIGSLGEPTDISVSQLALPRDPAGHEH
;
A
#
# COMPACT_ATOMS: atom_id res chain seq x y z
N MET A 1 -7.06 -6.23 -14.30
CA MET A 1 -6.67 -6.49 -12.91
C MET A 1 -5.68 -7.65 -12.79
N LYS A 2 -5.96 -8.88 -13.29
CA LYS A 2 -5.01 -10.00 -13.20
C LYS A 2 -3.64 -9.72 -13.80
N ARG A 3 -3.60 -9.17 -15.04
CA ARG A 3 -2.34 -8.79 -15.71
C ARG A 3 -1.60 -7.70 -14.94
N TRP A 4 -2.31 -6.69 -14.44
CA TRP A 4 -1.73 -5.62 -13.63
C TRP A 4 -1.00 -6.17 -12.40
N LEU A 5 -1.73 -6.90 -11.52
CA LEU A 5 -1.14 -7.41 -10.28
C LEU A 5 -0.07 -8.48 -10.52
N GLY A 6 -0.19 -9.29 -11.60
CA GLY A 6 0.85 -10.23 -12.00
C GLY A 6 2.13 -9.54 -12.48
N ASN A 7 2.00 -8.46 -13.27
CA ASN A 7 3.15 -7.64 -13.67
C ASN A 7 3.79 -6.97 -12.44
N ALA A 8 2.97 -6.39 -11.55
CA ALA A 8 3.46 -5.73 -10.34
C ALA A 8 4.17 -6.72 -9.39
N GLU A 9 3.66 -7.96 -9.23
CA GLU A 9 4.34 -9.02 -8.49
C GLU A 9 5.73 -9.31 -9.06
N THR A 10 5.83 -9.45 -10.38
CA THR A 10 7.12 -9.73 -11.05
C THR A 10 8.09 -8.56 -10.91
N VAL A 11 7.62 -7.34 -11.15
CA VAL A 11 8.45 -6.12 -11.09
C VAL A 11 8.95 -5.87 -9.68
N LEU A 12 8.06 -5.90 -8.68
CA LEU A 12 8.48 -5.71 -7.29
C LEU A 12 9.42 -6.81 -6.81
N GLY A 13 9.25 -8.06 -7.27
CA GLY A 13 10.20 -9.13 -6.97
C GLY A 13 11.60 -8.84 -7.51
N ASN A 14 11.69 -8.26 -8.71
CA ASN A 14 12.98 -7.90 -9.33
C ASN A 14 13.63 -6.65 -8.71
N HIS A 15 12.84 -5.78 -8.09
CA HIS A 15 13.29 -4.51 -7.50
C HIS A 15 13.32 -4.51 -5.97
N SER A 16 12.91 -5.61 -5.33
CA SER A 16 12.78 -5.71 -3.87
C SER A 16 14.06 -5.29 -3.14
N ASP A 17 15.21 -5.85 -3.54
CA ASP A 17 16.48 -5.57 -2.87
C ASP A 17 16.90 -4.10 -3.00
N ARG A 18 16.63 -3.46 -4.15
CA ARG A 18 16.92 -2.04 -4.35
C ARG A 18 16.00 -1.14 -3.52
N LEU A 19 14.71 -1.49 -3.43
CA LEU A 19 13.76 -0.78 -2.58
C LEU A 19 14.15 -0.93 -1.10
N ASN A 20 14.57 -2.11 -0.68
CA ASN A 20 15.08 -2.34 0.66
C ASN A 20 16.33 -1.50 0.96
N ALA A 21 17.25 -1.38 -0.01
CA ALA A 21 18.48 -0.64 0.15
C ALA A 21 18.27 0.87 0.41
N ILE A 22 17.22 1.48 -0.14
CA ILE A 22 16.89 2.90 0.06
C ILE A 22 15.80 3.12 1.12
N ASN A 23 15.39 2.09 1.85
CA ASN A 23 14.37 2.18 2.88
C ASN A 23 14.96 2.74 4.19
N ILE A 24 14.87 4.04 4.38
CA ILE A 24 15.40 4.74 5.56
C ILE A 24 14.33 5.51 6.35
N PHE A 25 13.10 5.59 5.86
CA PHE A 25 12.01 6.30 6.52
C PHE A 25 10.71 5.49 6.48
N PRO A 26 9.87 5.50 7.54
CA PRO A 26 10.11 6.11 8.87
C PRO A 26 11.16 5.38 9.70
N VAL A 27 11.43 4.10 9.40
CA VAL A 27 12.43 3.26 10.05
C VAL A 27 13.33 2.65 8.98
N ALA A 28 14.62 2.61 9.25
CA ALA A 28 15.61 2.06 8.34
C ALA A 28 15.76 0.52 8.52
N ASP A 29 14.64 -0.21 8.42
CA ASP A 29 14.59 -1.67 8.59
C ASP A 29 14.87 -2.46 7.30
N GLY A 30 14.99 -1.76 6.16
CA GLY A 30 15.37 -2.35 4.88
C GLY A 30 14.39 -3.39 4.34
N ASP A 31 13.11 -3.29 4.63
CA ASP A 31 12.11 -4.31 4.29
C ASP A 31 10.96 -3.83 3.40
N THR A 32 10.88 -2.54 3.07
CA THR A 32 9.79 -1.95 2.27
C THR A 32 9.56 -2.69 0.95
N GLY A 33 10.61 -3.04 0.22
CA GLY A 33 10.52 -3.78 -1.04
C GLY A 33 9.94 -5.18 -0.84
N THR A 34 10.42 -5.88 0.17
CA THR A 34 9.92 -7.22 0.55
C THR A 34 8.45 -7.16 0.96
N ASN A 35 8.07 -6.18 1.78
CA ASN A 35 6.71 -6.02 2.27
C ASN A 35 5.72 -5.71 1.16
N LEU A 36 6.07 -4.80 0.23
CA LEU A 36 5.27 -4.52 -0.96
C LEU A 36 5.15 -5.75 -1.87
N TYR A 37 6.27 -6.43 -2.15
CA TYR A 37 6.27 -7.64 -2.96
C TYR A 37 5.33 -8.71 -2.39
N LEU A 38 5.45 -9.03 -1.10
CA LEU A 38 4.63 -10.05 -0.46
C LEU A 38 3.14 -9.68 -0.46
N THR A 39 2.81 -8.41 -0.25
CA THR A 39 1.44 -7.90 -0.26
C THR A 39 0.84 -7.96 -1.67
N VAL A 40 1.57 -7.51 -2.69
CA VAL A 40 1.13 -7.59 -4.10
C VAL A 40 1.01 -9.05 -4.56
N ARG A 41 1.93 -9.92 -4.13
CA ARG A 41 1.85 -11.35 -4.41
C ARG A 41 0.58 -11.97 -3.84
N ALA A 42 0.20 -11.64 -2.61
CA ALA A 42 -1.06 -12.11 -2.02
C ALA A 42 -2.28 -11.66 -2.84
N ALA A 43 -2.31 -10.38 -3.25
CA ALA A 43 -3.35 -9.84 -4.12
C ALA A 43 -3.42 -10.54 -5.48
N SER A 44 -2.27 -10.78 -6.11
CA SER A 44 -2.15 -11.47 -7.40
C SER A 44 -2.62 -12.92 -7.31
N GLN A 45 -2.17 -13.66 -6.31
CA GLN A 45 -2.52 -15.07 -6.11
C GLN A 45 -4.01 -15.28 -5.83
N ALA A 46 -4.66 -14.37 -5.10
CA ALA A 46 -6.11 -14.42 -4.86
C ALA A 46 -6.90 -14.41 -6.16
N LEU A 47 -6.44 -13.71 -7.19
CA LEU A 47 -7.10 -13.65 -8.49
C LEU A 47 -6.95 -14.92 -9.34
N HIS A 48 -6.03 -15.81 -8.98
CA HIS A 48 -5.79 -17.08 -9.66
C HIS A 48 -6.43 -18.27 -8.94
N SER A 49 -6.91 -18.08 -7.70
CA SER A 49 -7.56 -19.14 -6.91
C SER A 49 -9.06 -19.21 -7.20
N PRO A 50 -9.62 -20.39 -7.49
CA PRO A 50 -11.04 -20.53 -7.81
C PRO A 50 -12.00 -20.36 -6.61
N ALA A 51 -11.49 -20.13 -5.39
CA ALA A 51 -12.23 -20.27 -4.14
C ALA A 51 -12.62 -18.97 -3.43
N MET A 52 -12.31 -17.78 -3.96
CA MET A 52 -12.66 -16.52 -3.28
C MET A 52 -13.98 -15.95 -3.82
N SER A 53 -15.05 -16.17 -3.03
CA SER A 53 -16.29 -15.41 -3.19
C SER A 53 -16.08 -14.00 -2.63
N PRO A 54 -16.47 -12.94 -3.35
CA PRO A 54 -16.37 -11.58 -2.83
C PRO A 54 -17.24 -11.43 -1.57
N ASP A 55 -16.82 -10.48 -0.69
CA ASP A 55 -17.58 -10.05 0.49
C ASP A 55 -19.08 -9.90 0.13
N PRO A 56 -20.02 -10.46 0.91
CA PRO A 56 -21.45 -10.35 0.66
C PRO A 56 -21.97 -8.93 0.49
N ALA A 57 -21.39 -7.94 1.18
CA ALA A 57 -21.74 -6.53 1.03
C ALA A 57 -21.31 -5.97 -0.34
N PHE A 58 -20.21 -6.46 -0.92
CA PHE A 58 -19.75 -6.13 -2.26
C PHE A 58 -20.56 -6.89 -3.33
N ALA A 59 -20.81 -8.18 -3.09
CA ALA A 59 -21.65 -9.01 -3.96
C ALA A 59 -23.08 -8.45 -4.12
N ALA A 60 -23.65 -7.87 -3.06
CA ALA A 60 -24.97 -7.23 -3.11
C ALA A 60 -25.00 -5.99 -4.02
N ARG A 61 -23.90 -5.24 -4.13
CA ARG A 61 -23.79 -4.10 -5.05
C ARG A 61 -23.58 -4.53 -6.51
N SER A 62 -22.96 -5.67 -6.71
CA SER A 62 -22.65 -6.25 -8.03
C SER A 62 -23.75 -7.15 -8.59
N ALA A 63 -24.84 -7.40 -7.86
CA ALA A 63 -25.88 -8.40 -8.19
C ALA A 63 -26.67 -8.14 -9.50
N GLY A 64 -26.42 -7.03 -10.20
CA GLY A 64 -27.04 -6.72 -11.50
C GLY A 64 -26.29 -7.24 -12.73
N ILE A 65 -25.07 -7.79 -12.57
CA ILE A 65 -24.19 -8.15 -13.70
C ILE A 65 -24.00 -9.66 -13.78
N ALA A 66 -25.07 -10.37 -14.08
CA ALA A 66 -25.00 -11.81 -14.30
C ALA A 66 -24.20 -12.14 -15.57
N GLY A 67 -23.01 -12.70 -15.41
CA GLY A 67 -22.18 -13.25 -16.49
C GLY A 67 -21.04 -12.38 -16.99
N GLN A 68 -20.88 -11.15 -16.53
CA GLN A 68 -19.70 -10.29 -16.82
C GLN A 68 -18.82 -10.15 -15.57
N GLN A 69 -17.49 -10.06 -15.80
CA GLN A 69 -16.53 -9.88 -14.69
C GLN A 69 -16.60 -8.45 -14.16
N ASP A 70 -17.09 -8.26 -12.93
CA ASP A 70 -17.08 -6.98 -12.22
C ASP A 70 -15.65 -6.63 -11.79
N VAL A 71 -15.14 -5.52 -12.35
CA VAL A 71 -13.77 -5.04 -12.10
C VAL A 71 -13.56 -4.70 -10.62
N GLY A 72 -14.56 -4.08 -10.00
CA GLY A 72 -14.53 -3.73 -8.59
C GLY A 72 -14.55 -4.97 -7.69
N ALA A 73 -15.39 -5.98 -8.01
CA ALA A 73 -15.41 -7.23 -7.26
C ALA A 73 -14.06 -7.97 -7.30
N ILE A 74 -13.43 -7.99 -8.48
CA ILE A 74 -12.11 -8.59 -8.67
C ILE A 74 -11.08 -7.83 -7.81
N LEU A 75 -11.09 -6.49 -7.85
CA LEU A 75 -10.14 -5.69 -7.10
C LEU A 75 -10.36 -5.77 -5.59
N ALA A 76 -11.63 -5.82 -5.14
CA ALA A 76 -11.98 -6.01 -3.73
C ALA A 76 -11.47 -7.35 -3.18
N SER A 77 -11.59 -8.42 -3.96
CA SER A 77 -11.05 -9.74 -3.57
C SER A 77 -9.53 -9.72 -3.44
N ALA A 78 -8.84 -9.07 -4.39
CA ALA A 78 -7.39 -8.87 -4.31
C ALA A 78 -6.98 -8.02 -3.11
N GLY A 79 -7.70 -6.92 -2.87
CA GLY A 79 -7.46 -6.02 -1.73
C GLY A 79 -7.66 -6.71 -0.38
N GLN A 80 -8.69 -7.56 -0.26
CA GLN A 80 -8.91 -8.33 0.96
C GLN A 80 -7.77 -9.31 1.23
N ALA A 81 -7.32 -10.06 0.23
CA ALA A 81 -6.18 -10.96 0.38
C ALA A 81 -4.88 -10.21 0.70
N ALA A 82 -4.67 -9.05 0.07
CA ALA A 82 -3.57 -8.16 0.40
C ALA A 82 -3.63 -7.73 1.87
N MET A 83 -4.80 -7.30 2.36
CA MET A 83 -5.00 -6.85 3.74
C MET A 83 -4.72 -7.95 4.77
N GLU A 84 -5.08 -9.20 4.47
CA GLU A 84 -4.82 -10.34 5.36
C GLU A 84 -3.34 -10.70 5.45
N GLN A 85 -2.55 -10.41 4.42
CA GLN A 85 -1.13 -10.76 4.31
C GLN A 85 -0.18 -9.56 4.35
N ALA A 86 -0.74 -8.34 4.46
CA ALA A 86 0.05 -7.11 4.49
C ALA A 86 1.05 -7.11 5.64
N ARG A 87 2.24 -6.58 5.35
CA ARG A 87 3.33 -6.39 6.31
C ARG A 87 3.89 -5.00 6.17
N GLY A 88 4.38 -4.45 7.27
CA GLY A 88 4.95 -3.11 7.31
C GLY A 88 3.96 -2.01 6.92
N ASN A 89 4.40 -0.77 7.04
CA ASN A 89 3.62 0.40 6.63
C ASN A 89 3.27 0.35 5.14
N SER A 90 4.26 0.08 4.28
CA SER A 90 4.10 0.11 2.82
C SER A 90 3.11 -0.93 2.31
N GLY A 91 3.21 -2.18 2.79
CA GLY A 91 2.28 -3.25 2.43
C GLY A 91 0.86 -2.96 2.92
N THR A 92 0.72 -2.49 4.16
CA THR A 92 -0.59 -2.15 4.73
C THR A 92 -1.25 -0.99 3.99
N LEU A 93 -0.51 0.07 3.67
CA LEU A 93 -1.02 1.21 2.89
C LEU A 93 -1.44 0.80 1.48
N PHE A 94 -0.66 -0.06 0.82
CA PHE A 94 -1.05 -0.58 -0.48
C PHE A 94 -2.31 -1.47 -0.42
N ALA A 95 -2.47 -2.29 0.60
CA ALA A 95 -3.69 -3.08 0.80
C ALA A 95 -4.92 -2.19 1.03
N VAL A 96 -4.78 -1.12 1.84
CA VAL A 96 -5.83 -0.09 2.02
C VAL A 96 -6.17 0.57 0.69
N PHE A 97 -5.15 0.95 -0.09
CA PHE A 97 -5.31 1.53 -1.43
C PHE A 97 -6.14 0.61 -2.34
N LEU A 98 -5.81 -0.68 -2.43
CA LEU A 98 -6.56 -1.64 -3.27
C LEU A 98 -8.01 -1.79 -2.83
N CYS A 99 -8.27 -1.94 -1.53
CA CYS A 99 -9.63 -2.06 -1.00
C CYS A 99 -10.46 -0.82 -1.32
N ALA A 100 -9.89 0.36 -1.16
CA ALA A 100 -10.59 1.62 -1.40
C ALA A 100 -10.80 1.89 -2.90
N ALA A 101 -9.81 1.60 -3.74
CA ALA A 101 -9.92 1.73 -5.19
C ALA A 101 -11.05 0.85 -5.78
N ALA A 102 -11.33 -0.28 -5.16
CA ALA A 102 -12.40 -1.18 -5.60
C ALA A 102 -13.80 -0.60 -5.43
N GLU A 103 -14.02 0.30 -4.47
CA GLU A 103 -15.35 0.82 -4.13
C GLU A 103 -16.04 1.54 -5.31
N PRO A 104 -15.40 2.52 -6.00
CA PRO A 104 -16.02 3.19 -7.14
C PRO A 104 -16.16 2.29 -8.38
N LEU A 105 -15.38 1.20 -8.45
CA LEU A 105 -15.39 0.26 -9.58
C LEU A 105 -16.48 -0.81 -9.48
N ALA A 106 -17.20 -0.88 -8.35
CA ALA A 106 -18.24 -1.86 -8.11
C ALA A 106 -19.37 -1.76 -9.16
N GLY A 107 -19.72 -2.89 -9.78
CA GLY A 107 -20.73 -2.94 -10.84
C GLY A 107 -20.23 -2.58 -12.24
N HIS A 108 -18.95 -2.28 -12.41
CA HIS A 108 -18.39 -1.95 -13.72
C HIS A 108 -17.58 -3.10 -14.30
N THR A 109 -17.69 -3.28 -15.64
CA THR A 109 -17.02 -4.38 -16.37
C THR A 109 -15.73 -3.95 -17.04
N ARG A 110 -15.46 -2.64 -17.12
CA ARG A 110 -14.23 -2.06 -17.67
C ARG A 110 -13.80 -0.84 -16.87
N LEU A 111 -12.52 -0.53 -16.92
CA LEU A 111 -11.97 0.73 -16.46
C LEU A 111 -12.19 1.82 -17.52
N SER A 112 -12.44 3.04 -17.09
CA SER A 112 -12.50 4.26 -17.92
C SER A 112 -11.82 5.40 -17.18
N SER A 113 -11.61 6.55 -17.84
CA SER A 113 -10.97 7.71 -17.20
C SER A 113 -11.73 8.18 -15.96
N PRO A 114 -13.07 8.42 -16.01
CA PRO A 114 -13.80 8.80 -14.79
C PRO A 114 -13.71 7.78 -13.66
N LEU A 115 -13.71 6.48 -13.99
CA LEU A 115 -13.59 5.42 -12.98
C LEU A 115 -12.17 5.32 -12.42
N LEU A 116 -11.13 5.53 -13.23
CA LEU A 116 -9.74 5.61 -12.76
C LEU A 116 -9.56 6.78 -11.79
N ALA A 117 -10.00 7.97 -12.18
CA ALA A 117 -9.94 9.17 -11.34
C ALA A 117 -10.67 8.96 -9.99
N ALA A 118 -11.89 8.41 -10.03
CA ALA A 118 -12.65 8.12 -8.82
C ALA A 118 -11.97 7.06 -7.94
N ALA A 119 -11.40 6.01 -8.54
CA ALA A 119 -10.72 4.93 -7.84
C ALA A 119 -9.44 5.42 -7.16
N LEU A 120 -8.57 6.16 -7.88
CA LEU A 120 -7.33 6.71 -7.34
C LEU A 120 -7.62 7.75 -6.24
N ASN A 121 -8.61 8.64 -6.46
CA ASN A 121 -9.00 9.62 -5.45
C ASN A 121 -9.54 8.96 -4.17
N ARG A 122 -10.39 7.94 -4.30
CA ARG A 122 -10.89 7.19 -3.15
C ARG A 122 -9.77 6.49 -2.40
N ALA A 123 -8.86 5.88 -3.14
CA ALA A 123 -7.73 5.14 -2.59
C ALA A 123 -6.76 6.03 -1.80
N GLN A 124 -6.35 7.18 -2.37
CA GLN A 124 -5.44 8.10 -1.69
C GLN A 124 -6.06 8.67 -0.41
N ILE A 125 -7.34 9.08 -0.42
CA ILE A 125 -8.01 9.60 0.78
C ILE A 125 -8.02 8.54 1.89
N ARG A 126 -8.28 7.28 1.56
CA ARG A 126 -8.29 6.20 2.53
C ARG A 126 -6.90 5.86 3.05
N ALA A 127 -5.87 5.88 2.19
CA ALA A 127 -4.49 5.68 2.60
C ALA A 127 -4.02 6.77 3.58
N TRP A 128 -4.27 8.05 3.28
CA TRP A 128 -3.98 9.17 4.19
C TRP A 128 -4.70 9.03 5.54
N SER A 129 -5.96 8.62 5.55
CA SER A 129 -6.74 8.48 6.79
C SER A 129 -6.44 7.20 7.57
N ALA A 130 -5.72 6.24 6.98
CA ALA A 130 -5.36 4.99 7.66
C ALA A 130 -4.26 5.18 8.70
N LEU A 131 -3.29 6.06 8.44
CA LEU A 131 -2.25 6.45 9.39
C LEU A 131 -2.78 7.44 10.42
N SER A 132 -2.30 7.34 11.65
CA SER A 132 -2.59 8.31 12.70
C SER A 132 -1.82 9.60 12.50
N ASP A 133 -0.57 9.51 12.05
CA ASP A 133 0.29 10.65 11.73
C ASP A 133 0.84 10.49 10.28
N PRO A 134 0.06 10.86 9.27
CA PRO A 134 0.47 10.73 7.89
C PRO A 134 1.51 11.81 7.52
N VAL A 135 2.62 11.38 6.91
CA VAL A 135 3.75 12.25 6.58
C VAL A 135 3.82 12.50 5.07
N PRO A 136 3.85 13.79 4.61
CA PRO A 136 4.15 14.14 3.24
C PRO A 136 5.57 13.72 2.83
N GLY A 137 5.80 13.52 1.53
CA GLY A 137 7.10 13.08 1.03
C GLY A 137 7.31 11.56 1.09
N THR A 138 6.22 10.82 1.21
CA THR A 138 6.20 9.36 1.24
C THR A 138 5.33 8.79 0.11
N MET A 139 5.15 7.48 0.10
CA MET A 139 4.21 6.77 -0.76
C MET A 139 2.83 7.44 -0.83
N LEU A 140 2.38 8.09 0.26
CA LEU A 140 1.11 8.82 0.30
C LEU A 140 1.07 9.99 -0.68
N SER A 141 2.16 10.77 -0.76
CA SER A 141 2.28 11.90 -1.70
C SER A 141 2.27 11.42 -3.15
N VAL A 142 2.85 10.27 -3.43
CA VAL A 142 2.83 9.64 -4.77
C VAL A 142 1.41 9.22 -5.16
N MET A 143 0.68 8.59 -4.25
CA MET A 143 -0.74 8.23 -4.46
C MET A 143 -1.61 9.48 -4.73
N GLU A 144 -1.40 10.56 -3.96
CA GLU A 144 -2.13 11.82 -4.11
C GLU A 144 -1.83 12.48 -5.46
N ALA A 145 -0.56 12.55 -5.86
CA ALA A 145 -0.15 13.15 -7.12
C ALA A 145 -0.77 12.41 -8.33
N ALA A 146 -0.71 11.09 -8.34
CA ALA A 146 -1.32 10.26 -9.37
C ALA A 146 -2.84 10.44 -9.45
N ALA A 147 -3.52 10.49 -8.29
CA ALA A 147 -4.96 10.69 -8.22
C ALA A 147 -5.38 12.05 -8.76
N ARG A 148 -4.63 13.11 -8.42
CA ARG A 148 -4.86 14.47 -8.90
C ARG A 148 -4.69 14.57 -10.41
N ALA A 149 -3.60 14.05 -10.96
CA ALA A 149 -3.33 14.11 -12.40
C ALA A 149 -4.41 13.35 -13.21
N ALA A 150 -4.83 12.17 -12.76
CA ALA A 150 -5.92 11.44 -13.41
C ALA A 150 -7.25 12.22 -13.37
N ALA A 151 -7.55 12.90 -12.27
CA ALA A 151 -8.75 13.71 -12.14
C ALA A 151 -8.71 14.99 -13.00
N GLU A 152 -7.54 15.60 -13.15
CA GLU A 152 -7.34 16.76 -14.04
C GLU A 152 -7.61 16.39 -15.50
N VAL A 153 -7.04 15.27 -15.99
CA VAL A 153 -7.32 14.77 -17.34
C VAL A 153 -8.80 14.45 -17.53
N ASP A 154 -9.44 13.79 -16.57
CA ASP A 154 -10.88 13.48 -16.65
C ASP A 154 -11.73 14.73 -16.74
N ALA A 155 -11.43 15.76 -15.95
CA ALA A 155 -12.12 17.04 -15.96
C ALA A 155 -11.91 17.80 -17.27
N GLU A 156 -10.70 17.84 -17.81
CA GLU A 156 -10.37 18.49 -19.09
C GLU A 156 -11.06 17.84 -20.28
N GLN A 157 -11.23 16.52 -20.23
CA GLN A 157 -11.89 15.73 -21.26
C GLN A 157 -13.40 15.57 -21.02
N ASN A 158 -13.98 16.32 -20.07
CA ASN A 158 -15.41 16.32 -19.73
C ASN A 158 -15.99 14.95 -19.44
N GLY A 159 -15.22 14.06 -18.80
CA GLY A 159 -15.65 12.71 -18.43
C GLY A 159 -15.79 11.75 -19.62
N ASP A 160 -15.06 11.97 -20.71
CA ASP A 160 -15.02 11.05 -21.87
C ASP A 160 -14.50 9.68 -21.38
N ASP A 161 -15.30 8.63 -21.58
CA ASP A 161 -15.02 7.28 -21.11
C ASP A 161 -14.28 6.41 -22.15
N SER A 162 -13.75 7.01 -23.22
CA SER A 162 -12.98 6.32 -24.26
C SER A 162 -11.67 5.72 -23.74
N ASN A 163 -11.18 4.69 -24.43
CA ASN A 163 -9.88 4.11 -24.11
C ASN A 163 -8.72 5.09 -24.38
N HIS A 164 -8.91 6.04 -25.28
CA HIS A 164 -7.91 7.07 -25.56
C HIS A 164 -7.72 7.98 -24.35
N VAL A 165 -8.82 8.49 -23.77
CA VAL A 165 -8.73 9.36 -22.58
C VAL A 165 -8.27 8.58 -21.34
N LEU A 166 -8.66 7.31 -21.22
CA LEU A 166 -8.09 6.44 -20.19
C LEU A 166 -6.56 6.32 -20.32
N GLY A 167 -6.03 6.22 -21.56
CA GLY A 167 -4.59 6.22 -21.81
C GLY A 167 -3.94 7.51 -21.32
N LEU A 168 -4.47 8.67 -21.72
CA LEU A 168 -3.96 9.97 -21.26
C LEU A 168 -3.97 10.09 -19.72
N ALA A 169 -5.02 9.63 -19.07
CA ALA A 169 -5.13 9.69 -17.61
C ALA A 169 -4.12 8.76 -16.90
N LEU A 170 -3.82 7.60 -17.49
CA LEU A 170 -2.80 6.67 -16.97
C LEU A 170 -1.39 7.22 -17.15
N ASP A 171 -1.08 7.79 -18.32
CA ASP A 171 0.22 8.41 -18.58
C ASP A 171 0.45 9.60 -17.63
N ALA A 172 -0.53 10.49 -17.48
CA ALA A 172 -0.46 11.63 -16.56
C ALA A 172 -0.30 11.18 -15.09
N ALA A 173 -0.99 10.11 -14.68
CA ALA A 173 -0.87 9.57 -13.33
C ALA A 173 0.55 9.04 -13.05
N VAL A 174 1.17 8.34 -14.01
CA VAL A 174 2.54 7.81 -13.87
C VAL A 174 3.56 8.95 -13.88
N GLU A 175 3.41 9.93 -14.77
CA GLU A 175 4.30 11.11 -14.83
C GLU A 175 4.25 11.91 -13.52
N ALA A 176 3.07 12.21 -13.00
CA ALA A 176 2.90 12.91 -11.73
C ALA A 176 3.42 12.09 -10.53
N ALA A 177 3.28 10.76 -10.57
CA ALA A 177 3.86 9.87 -9.58
C ALA A 177 5.39 9.93 -9.59
N LEU A 178 6.03 9.91 -10.77
CA LEU A 178 7.48 10.05 -10.91
C LEU A 178 7.97 11.38 -10.35
N GLU A 179 7.32 12.50 -10.72
CA GLU A 179 7.66 13.81 -10.16
C GLU A 179 7.50 13.87 -8.64
N ALA A 180 6.46 13.20 -8.10
CA ALA A 180 6.27 13.13 -6.66
C ALA A 180 7.38 12.32 -5.98
N VAL A 181 7.81 11.19 -6.56
CA VAL A 181 8.96 10.40 -6.07
C VAL A 181 10.22 11.24 -6.01
N VAL A 182 10.56 11.95 -7.09
CA VAL A 182 11.75 12.83 -7.12
C VAL A 182 11.71 13.88 -6.02
N ARG A 183 10.54 14.43 -5.72
CA ARG A 183 10.38 15.46 -4.67
C ARG A 183 10.45 14.91 -3.25
N THR A 184 10.36 13.61 -3.03
CA THR A 184 10.40 13.03 -1.67
C THR A 184 11.70 13.34 -0.94
N GLU A 185 12.83 13.35 -1.64
CA GLU A 185 14.15 13.72 -1.09
C GLU A 185 14.16 15.12 -0.48
N ASP A 186 13.51 16.10 -1.14
CA ASP A 186 13.45 17.47 -0.63
C ASP A 186 12.41 17.67 0.48
N GLN A 187 11.47 16.74 0.63
CA GLN A 187 10.36 16.85 1.58
C GLN A 187 10.66 16.23 2.96
N LEU A 188 11.59 15.29 3.03
CA LEU A 188 11.96 14.59 4.26
C LEU A 188 13.45 14.75 4.56
N ALA A 189 13.76 15.29 5.73
CA ALA A 189 15.14 15.54 6.15
C ALA A 189 16.02 14.27 6.11
N ALA A 190 15.49 13.13 6.55
CA ALA A 190 16.20 11.85 6.51
C ALA A 190 16.54 11.41 5.08
N LEU A 191 15.62 11.58 4.13
CA LEU A 191 15.86 11.26 2.71
C LEU A 191 16.88 12.23 2.10
N HIS A 192 16.76 13.52 2.44
CA HIS A 192 17.69 14.55 1.98
C HIS A 192 19.12 14.31 2.45
N GLU A 193 19.30 14.00 3.73
CA GLU A 193 20.61 13.71 4.33
C GLU A 193 21.26 12.46 3.72
N ALA A 194 20.47 11.45 3.39
CA ALA A 194 20.94 10.22 2.77
C ALA A 194 21.04 10.28 1.24
N HIS A 195 20.56 11.37 0.62
CA HIS A 195 20.48 11.51 -0.85
C HIS A 195 19.74 10.37 -1.55
N VAL A 196 18.60 9.99 -1.01
CA VAL A 196 17.73 8.93 -1.56
C VAL A 196 16.29 9.41 -1.70
N VAL A 197 15.54 8.76 -2.58
CA VAL A 197 14.09 8.93 -2.69
C VAL A 197 13.36 7.93 -1.79
N ASP A 198 12.05 8.20 -1.52
CA ASP A 198 11.23 7.30 -0.70
C ASP A 198 11.04 5.92 -1.35
N ALA A 199 11.43 4.86 -0.66
CA ALA A 199 11.32 3.48 -1.12
C ALA A 199 9.87 3.06 -1.42
N GLY A 200 8.94 3.42 -0.54
CA GLY A 200 7.50 3.17 -0.71
C GLY A 200 6.94 3.91 -1.92
N GLY A 201 7.38 5.15 -2.13
CA GLY A 201 7.01 5.96 -3.30
C GLY A 201 7.48 5.36 -4.61
N VAL A 202 8.74 4.90 -4.69
CA VAL A 202 9.24 4.17 -5.87
C VAL A 202 8.44 2.89 -6.09
N GLY A 203 8.15 2.12 -5.05
CA GLY A 203 7.32 0.93 -5.15
C GLY A 203 5.92 1.22 -5.69
N MET A 204 5.29 2.32 -5.25
CA MET A 204 3.98 2.74 -5.77
C MET A 204 4.05 3.21 -7.23
N LEU A 205 5.09 3.92 -7.63
CA LEU A 205 5.34 4.31 -9.02
C LEU A 205 5.42 3.08 -9.93
N LEU A 206 6.19 2.06 -9.55
CA LEU A 206 6.28 0.79 -10.28
C LEU A 206 4.93 0.10 -10.42
N ILE A 207 4.11 0.10 -9.36
CA ILE A 207 2.76 -0.47 -9.37
C ILE A 207 1.84 0.28 -10.34
N LEU A 208 1.92 1.61 -10.38
CA LEU A 208 1.13 2.46 -11.29
C LEU A 208 1.56 2.25 -12.74
N ASP A 209 2.85 2.17 -13.05
CA ASP A 209 3.32 1.87 -14.40
C ASP A 209 2.92 0.46 -14.84
N CYS A 210 2.91 -0.52 -13.93
CA CYS A 210 2.33 -1.84 -14.21
C CYS A 210 0.84 -1.77 -14.55
N LEU A 211 0.06 -0.86 -13.93
CA LEU A 211 -1.34 -0.64 -14.28
C LEU A 211 -1.46 -0.06 -15.70
N ARG A 212 -0.70 0.99 -15.99
CA ARG A 212 -0.61 1.62 -17.31
C ARG A 212 -0.27 0.58 -18.39
N SER A 213 0.83 -0.14 -18.20
CA SER A 213 1.28 -1.22 -19.09
C SER A 213 0.19 -2.29 -19.30
N ALA A 214 -0.45 -2.71 -18.21
CA ALA A 214 -1.49 -3.73 -18.29
C ALA A 214 -2.75 -3.28 -19.05
N VAL A 215 -3.12 -2.02 -18.97
CA VAL A 215 -4.31 -1.45 -19.64
C VAL A 215 -4.01 -1.13 -21.10
N LEU A 216 -2.90 -0.45 -21.37
CA LEU A 216 -2.53 0.01 -22.71
C LEU A 216 -1.94 -1.12 -23.57
N GLY A 217 -1.37 -2.15 -22.96
CA GLY A 217 -0.66 -3.23 -23.67
C GLY A 217 0.74 -2.81 -24.10
N GLU A 218 1.30 -1.78 -23.46
CA GLU A 218 2.63 -1.24 -23.70
C GLU A 218 3.66 -1.82 -22.75
N GLU A 219 4.95 -1.63 -23.05
CA GLU A 219 6.04 -2.01 -22.18
C GLU A 219 6.11 -1.08 -20.95
N LEU A 220 6.77 -1.56 -19.89
CA LEU A 220 7.07 -0.78 -18.71
C LEU A 220 8.11 0.31 -19.04
N GLN A 221 8.00 1.46 -18.40
CA GLN A 221 8.91 2.59 -18.57
C GLN A 221 10.18 2.41 -17.71
N GLY A 222 11.07 1.49 -18.10
CA GLY A 222 12.29 1.20 -17.33
C GLY A 222 13.18 2.42 -17.09
N ASP A 223 13.28 3.31 -18.07
CA ASP A 223 14.15 4.49 -18.04
C ASP A 223 13.75 5.53 -16.96
N MET A 224 12.51 5.47 -16.44
CA MET A 224 12.06 6.40 -15.39
C MET A 224 12.81 6.23 -14.06
N LEU A 225 13.45 5.09 -13.85
CA LEU A 225 14.21 4.81 -12.63
C LEU A 225 15.66 5.29 -12.70
N ASP A 226 16.18 5.60 -13.89
CA ASP A 226 17.59 5.89 -14.10
C ASP A 226 18.08 7.18 -13.42
N GLY A 227 17.17 8.12 -13.17
CA GLY A 227 17.49 9.41 -12.54
C GLY A 227 17.18 9.48 -11.05
N LEU A 228 16.69 8.42 -10.43
CA LEU A 228 16.29 8.44 -9.02
C LEU A 228 17.51 8.33 -8.09
N HIS A 229 17.66 9.31 -7.20
CA HIS A 229 18.77 9.35 -6.26
C HIS A 229 18.77 8.13 -5.33
N GLY A 230 19.94 7.53 -5.16
CA GLY A 230 20.16 6.34 -4.34
C GLY A 230 19.65 5.02 -4.93
N TYR A 231 18.72 5.06 -5.89
CA TYR A 231 18.06 3.85 -6.37
C TYR A 231 18.98 2.94 -7.21
N ASN A 232 19.90 3.51 -7.97
CA ASN A 232 20.86 2.76 -8.80
C ASN A 232 22.20 2.50 -8.12
N VAL A 233 22.42 3.13 -6.95
CA VAL A 233 23.66 2.97 -6.15
C VAL A 233 23.34 1.97 -5.06
N GLN A 234 23.86 0.75 -5.17
CA GLN A 234 23.89 -0.18 -4.05
C GLN A 234 25.01 0.26 -3.10
N ASP A 235 24.72 1.20 -2.22
CA ASP A 235 25.61 1.53 -1.11
C ASP A 235 25.14 0.80 0.15
N PRO A 236 25.82 -0.28 0.56
CA PRO A 236 25.44 -1.04 1.76
C PRO A 236 25.65 -0.24 3.05
N HIS A 237 26.26 0.96 2.98
CA HIS A 237 26.55 1.79 4.15
C HIS A 237 25.39 2.72 4.53
N ILE A 238 24.35 2.89 3.72
CA ILE A 238 23.20 3.77 4.02
C ILE A 238 22.57 3.38 5.37
N HIS A 239 22.49 2.09 5.67
CA HIS A 239 21.89 1.57 6.92
C HIS A 239 22.87 1.51 8.11
N THR A 240 24.19 1.59 7.88
CA THR A 240 25.19 1.43 8.96
C THR A 240 25.33 2.65 9.85
N ASP A 241 24.98 3.83 9.34
CA ASP A 241 25.12 5.11 10.06
C ASP A 241 23.80 5.58 10.70
N MET A 242 22.70 4.84 10.51
CA MET A 242 21.40 5.17 11.10
C MET A 242 21.33 4.73 12.57
N PRO A 243 20.65 5.51 13.45
CA PRO A 243 20.39 5.09 14.82
C PRO A 243 19.61 3.76 14.84
N ASP A 244 19.99 2.87 15.75
CA ASP A 244 19.22 1.64 15.99
C ASP A 244 17.82 2.01 16.49
N ASP A 245 16.79 1.57 15.81
CA ASP A 245 15.43 1.54 16.34
C ASP A 245 15.27 0.21 17.10
N ASP A 246 15.33 0.28 18.43
CA ASP A 246 15.19 -0.90 19.30
C ASP A 246 13.71 -1.35 19.41
N GLY A 247 12.79 -0.75 18.65
CA GLY A 247 11.38 -1.05 18.67
C GLY A 247 10.99 -2.35 17.97
N VAL A 248 9.72 -2.70 18.10
CA VAL A 248 9.10 -3.84 17.43
C VAL A 248 7.83 -3.43 16.70
N GLU A 249 7.57 -4.04 15.57
CA GLU A 249 6.30 -4.01 14.88
C GLU A 249 5.35 -5.05 15.50
N VAL A 250 4.16 -4.63 15.87
CA VAL A 250 3.07 -5.54 16.29
C VAL A 250 1.94 -5.46 15.28
N MET A 251 1.58 -6.60 14.71
CA MET A 251 0.42 -6.71 13.81
C MET A 251 -0.54 -7.77 14.31
N CYS A 252 -1.84 -7.52 14.16
CA CYS A 252 -2.87 -8.54 14.42
C CYS A 252 -4.17 -8.24 13.67
N THR A 253 -5.10 -9.19 13.72
CA THR A 253 -6.50 -9.00 13.31
C THR A 253 -7.39 -9.13 14.52
N ILE A 254 -8.34 -8.21 14.72
CA ILE A 254 -9.25 -8.22 15.87
C ILE A 254 -10.65 -7.77 15.45
N SER A 255 -11.69 -8.36 16.07
CA SER A 255 -13.09 -7.97 15.88
C SER A 255 -13.50 -6.93 16.93
N LEU A 256 -13.79 -5.71 16.50
CA LEU A 256 -14.13 -4.58 17.37
C LEU A 256 -15.34 -3.80 16.85
N SER A 257 -16.10 -3.21 17.77
CA SER A 257 -17.06 -2.15 17.41
C SER A 257 -16.31 -0.92 16.89
N PRO A 258 -16.93 -0.03 16.09
CA PRO A 258 -16.30 1.22 15.67
C PRO A 258 -15.78 2.09 16.84
N LEU A 259 -16.48 2.07 17.98
CA LEU A 259 -16.08 2.82 19.15
C LEU A 259 -14.84 2.22 19.82
N ASP A 260 -14.80 0.89 19.97
CA ASP A 260 -13.66 0.20 20.54
C ASP A 260 -12.43 0.32 19.62
N ALA A 261 -12.64 0.30 18.29
CA ALA A 261 -11.57 0.53 17.32
C ALA A 261 -10.99 1.95 17.43
N ALA A 262 -11.83 2.97 17.57
CA ALA A 262 -11.37 4.35 17.79
C ALA A 262 -10.61 4.49 19.12
N THR A 263 -11.09 3.84 20.17
CA THR A 263 -10.44 3.83 21.49
C THR A 263 -9.09 3.11 21.43
N LEU A 264 -9.04 1.95 20.74
CA LEU A 264 -7.78 1.21 20.57
C LEU A 264 -6.76 2.06 19.83
N ARG A 265 -7.16 2.68 18.70
CA ARG A 265 -6.28 3.56 17.91
C ARG A 265 -5.66 4.65 18.76
N GLN A 266 -6.51 5.41 19.49
CA GLN A 266 -6.02 6.47 20.35
C GLN A 266 -5.01 5.98 21.39
N ARG A 267 -5.27 4.84 22.02
CA ARG A 267 -4.38 4.30 23.06
C ARG A 267 -3.08 3.73 22.49
N LEU A 268 -3.10 3.19 21.26
CA LEU A 268 -1.90 2.78 20.58
C LEU A 268 -1.05 3.97 20.16
N ASP A 269 -1.66 5.08 19.71
CA ASP A 269 -0.97 6.34 19.41
C ASP A 269 -0.24 6.95 20.63
N GLU A 270 -0.74 6.67 21.85
CA GLU A 270 -0.10 7.09 23.10
C GLU A 270 1.09 6.18 23.49
N MET A 271 1.20 4.99 22.90
CA MET A 271 2.18 3.97 23.27
C MET A 271 3.27 3.75 22.21
N GLY A 272 3.02 4.17 20.98
CA GLY A 272 3.89 3.88 19.86
C GLY A 272 3.68 4.81 18.67
N GLU A 273 4.24 4.41 17.55
CA GLU A 273 4.26 5.17 16.29
C GLU A 273 3.68 4.33 15.16
N SER A 274 3.50 4.96 13.99
CA SER A 274 3.07 4.27 12.76
C SER A 274 1.79 3.45 12.93
N VAL A 275 0.83 3.94 13.74
CA VAL A 275 -0.42 3.23 13.99
C VAL A 275 -1.28 3.24 12.73
N ILE A 276 -1.54 2.05 12.18
CA ILE A 276 -2.49 1.85 11.10
C ILE A 276 -3.59 0.92 11.57
N MET A 277 -4.83 1.36 11.44
CA MET A 277 -5.99 0.51 11.67
C MET A 277 -6.91 0.55 10.45
N SER A 278 -7.13 -0.59 9.85
CA SER A 278 -7.96 -0.71 8.65
C SER A 278 -8.96 -1.85 8.79
N GLN A 279 -10.17 -1.61 8.30
CA GLN A 279 -11.23 -2.59 8.31
C GLN A 279 -10.98 -3.66 7.25
N VAL A 280 -11.02 -4.92 7.63
CA VAL A 280 -10.88 -6.09 6.75
C VAL A 280 -12.25 -6.57 6.32
N GLY A 281 -12.62 -6.27 5.06
CA GLY A 281 -13.95 -6.58 4.53
C GLY A 281 -15.05 -5.67 5.07
N GLY A 282 -16.26 -5.83 4.54
CA GLY A 282 -17.45 -5.04 4.90
C GLY A 282 -18.45 -5.78 5.77
N THR A 283 -18.11 -6.99 6.22
CA THR A 283 -19.02 -7.83 7.00
C THR A 283 -19.01 -7.44 8.48
N ILE A 284 -20.21 -7.37 9.04
CA ILE A 284 -20.45 -7.16 10.46
C ILE A 284 -20.78 -8.53 11.05
N ASP A 285 -20.17 -8.88 12.16
CA ASP A 285 -20.55 -10.11 12.89
C ASP A 285 -21.89 -9.98 13.65
N ALA A 286 -22.31 -11.05 14.28
CA ALA A 286 -23.58 -11.09 15.01
C ALA A 286 -23.65 -10.08 16.18
N ASP A 287 -22.49 -9.64 16.67
CA ASP A 287 -22.35 -8.70 17.80
C ASP A 287 -22.16 -7.25 17.33
N GLY A 288 -22.27 -6.98 16.01
CA GLY A 288 -22.12 -5.63 15.44
C GLY A 288 -20.66 -5.18 15.32
N LYS A 289 -19.71 -6.10 15.33
CA LYS A 289 -18.28 -5.82 15.23
C LYS A 289 -17.77 -6.03 13.81
N TYR A 290 -16.76 -5.28 13.46
CA TYR A 290 -15.99 -5.42 12.20
C TYR A 290 -14.64 -6.05 12.49
N ARG A 291 -14.08 -6.76 11.53
CA ARG A 291 -12.68 -7.20 11.57
C ARG A 291 -11.76 -6.03 11.23
N TRP A 292 -10.77 -5.81 12.08
CA TRP A 292 -9.76 -4.77 11.91
C TRP A 292 -8.38 -5.38 11.82
N ARG A 293 -7.59 -4.97 10.83
CA ARG A 293 -6.14 -5.18 10.82
C ARG A 293 -5.51 -4.04 11.59
N VAL A 294 -4.67 -4.39 12.55
CA VAL A 294 -3.94 -3.45 13.41
C VAL A 294 -2.46 -3.59 13.11
N HIS A 295 -1.77 -2.47 13.00
CA HIS A 295 -0.34 -2.35 12.85
C HIS A 295 0.13 -1.22 13.75
N VAL A 296 1.21 -1.43 14.51
CA VAL A 296 1.83 -0.40 15.36
C VAL A 296 3.30 -0.73 15.62
N HIS A 297 4.13 0.31 15.65
CA HIS A 297 5.51 0.25 16.13
C HIS A 297 5.55 0.67 17.60
N VAL A 298 6.12 -0.18 18.46
CA VAL A 298 6.20 0.05 19.91
C VAL A 298 7.59 -0.32 20.46
N PRO A 299 8.04 0.33 21.55
CA PRO A 299 9.31 -0.03 22.18
C PRO A 299 9.36 -1.46 22.73
N ALA A 300 8.20 -2.00 23.16
CA ALA A 300 8.06 -3.37 23.67
C ALA A 300 6.67 -3.91 23.29
N PRO A 301 6.55 -5.20 22.92
CA PRO A 301 5.29 -5.74 22.40
C PRO A 301 4.25 -6.02 23.48
N GLU A 302 4.68 -6.36 24.73
CA GLU A 302 3.78 -6.84 25.76
C GLU A 302 2.68 -5.84 26.14
N PRO A 303 2.95 -4.52 26.32
CA PRO A 303 1.91 -3.55 26.64
C PRO A 303 0.88 -3.40 25.50
N ALA A 304 1.33 -3.38 24.25
CA ALA A 304 0.44 -3.26 23.10
C ALA A 304 -0.43 -4.51 22.93
N VAL A 305 0.16 -5.69 23.01
CA VAL A 305 -0.57 -6.98 22.95
C VAL A 305 -1.58 -7.10 24.10
N ALA A 306 -1.21 -6.70 25.32
CA ALA A 306 -2.12 -6.69 26.47
C ALA A 306 -3.28 -5.71 26.27
N LEU A 307 -3.02 -4.51 25.74
CA LEU A 307 -4.04 -3.54 25.41
C LEU A 307 -5.03 -4.08 24.37
N ILE A 308 -4.51 -4.62 23.26
CA ILE A 308 -5.32 -5.21 22.19
C ILE A 308 -6.19 -6.34 22.76
N GLY A 309 -5.58 -7.26 23.53
CA GLY A 309 -6.27 -8.38 24.16
C GLY A 309 -7.32 -7.97 25.20
N SER A 310 -7.24 -6.76 25.78
CA SER A 310 -8.24 -6.24 26.70
C SER A 310 -9.57 -5.84 26.04
N LEU A 311 -9.57 -5.62 24.73
CA LEU A 311 -10.73 -5.16 23.95
C LEU A 311 -11.37 -6.29 23.13
N GLY A 312 -10.69 -7.43 22.96
CA GLY A 312 -11.20 -8.58 22.23
C GLY A 312 -10.16 -9.68 22.09
N GLU A 313 -10.48 -10.71 21.33
CA GLU A 313 -9.56 -11.83 21.03
C GLU A 313 -8.83 -11.54 19.70
N PRO A 314 -7.55 -11.11 19.73
CA PRO A 314 -6.78 -10.92 18.51
C PRO A 314 -6.38 -12.28 17.90
N THR A 315 -6.35 -12.31 16.57
CA THR A 315 -5.84 -13.42 15.75
C THR A 315 -4.66 -12.92 14.90
N ASP A 316 -3.87 -13.88 14.39
CA ASP A 316 -2.76 -13.60 13.47
C ASP A 316 -1.78 -12.56 14.06
N ILE A 317 -1.46 -12.69 15.35
CA ILE A 317 -0.50 -11.81 16.01
C ILE A 317 0.89 -12.14 15.47
N SER A 318 1.56 -11.11 14.95
CA SER A 318 2.99 -11.16 14.60
C SER A 318 3.74 -10.03 15.30
N VAL A 319 4.95 -10.32 15.72
CA VAL A 319 5.89 -9.37 16.31
C VAL A 319 7.19 -9.50 15.55
N SER A 320 7.67 -8.39 14.98
CA SER A 320 8.91 -8.31 14.19
C SER A 320 9.81 -7.23 14.78
N GLN A 321 11.13 -7.43 14.74
CA GLN A 321 12.09 -6.37 15.11
C GLN A 321 12.13 -5.30 14.02
N LEU A 322 12.21 -4.04 14.41
CA LEU A 322 12.37 -2.91 13.48
C LEU A 322 13.83 -2.70 13.07
N ALA A 323 14.79 -3.13 13.90
CA ALA A 323 16.21 -3.07 13.56
C ALA A 323 16.62 -4.24 12.66
N LEU A 324 17.48 -3.95 11.67
CA LEU A 324 18.15 -5.01 10.90
C LEU A 324 19.02 -5.87 11.84
N PRO A 325 19.00 -7.21 11.71
CA PRO A 325 19.91 -8.06 12.44
C PRO A 325 21.37 -7.66 12.11
N ARG A 326 22.13 -7.17 13.08
CA ARG A 326 23.57 -6.98 12.90
C ARG A 326 24.20 -8.34 12.64
N ASP A 327 24.89 -8.47 11.52
CA ASP A 327 25.69 -9.65 11.24
C ASP A 327 26.81 -9.70 12.30
N PRO A 328 26.85 -10.73 13.19
CA PRO A 328 27.86 -10.80 14.26
C PRO A 328 29.28 -11.09 13.74
N ALA A 329 29.44 -11.22 12.43
CA ALA A 329 30.74 -11.49 11.78
C ALA A 329 31.32 -10.22 11.15
N GLY A 330 31.67 -9.23 11.97
CA GLY A 330 32.61 -8.20 11.58
C GLY A 330 33.96 -8.85 11.32
N HIS A 331 34.25 -9.22 10.10
CA HIS A 331 35.59 -9.54 9.68
C HIS A 331 36.38 -8.24 9.58
N GLU A 332 37.19 -7.99 10.64
CA GLU A 332 38.36 -7.14 10.53
C GLU A 332 39.23 -7.64 9.37
N HIS A 333 39.35 -6.82 8.34
CA HIS A 333 40.44 -6.90 7.40
C HIS A 333 40.94 -5.49 7.06
#